data_b49bbe418d91e042ab2ae30d688ff7ce
#
_entry.id   b49bbe418d91e042ab2ae30d688ff7ce
#
_cell.length_a   1.000
_cell.length_b   1.000
_cell.length_c   1.000
_cell.angle_alpha   90.00
_cell.angle_beta   90.00
_cell.angle_gamma   90.00
#
_symmetry.space_group_name_H-M   'P 1'
#
loop_
_entity.id
_entity.type
_entity.pdbx_description
1 polymer ?
#
loop_
_entity_poly.entity_id
_entity_poly.type
_entity_poly.pdbx_seq_one_letter_code
_entity_poly.pdbx_strand_id
1 'polypeptide(L)'
;MNISGVIPHLTPKAEHVPRSESGIGALMPWANRLWFITYVSHKRGTGAGTGLFFIDDTFTLHKHPESVIGTYANRLIHPMTNWCVLGPHLIDTDGKVTTIKAVQDHRLAATMMHPDDPKNKLLFLTMEGLLLEVDLRTLAAKTMFDLTKELGLPSGNAHFKSGYTAHNRIFVANNTYAEQEFTGKLSAGRLAEWDGKQWRIVDSNPFVEVTGRQSLSDAVYAIGWDKSSTLLKIFVNGEWRTYRLPKATHAFDHTWLTEWQRIREVETERWLMDCHGLFYELPSILYGGKFLVIRPICTHLRVIPDFCSWNGLLVLAGNQVSPVGNLWNVGQPQSGLWFGKTDDLWQFGKPKGFGGVWWEKQVMAEQPSDPFLMTGFDRKVLHLFHDANTTVEFTIEVDFLGDGTWKVYDTIAVPSGKYVHHEFPDGFSVHWVRVTVNRNGMATAYFHYT
;
A
#
# COMPACT_ATOMS: atom_id res chain seq x y z
N MET A 1 0.53 22.37 11.35
CA MET A 1 0.70 21.20 12.24
C MET A 1 2.20 21.01 12.47
N ASN A 2 2.67 21.18 13.69
CA ASN A 2 4.05 20.84 14.03
C ASN A 2 4.13 19.34 14.31
N ILE A 3 4.76 18.61 13.42
CA ILE A 3 5.16 17.26 13.71
C ILE A 3 6.45 17.38 14.51
N SER A 4 6.38 17.30 15.82
CA SER A 4 7.54 17.31 16.68
C SER A 4 8.12 15.91 16.74
N GLY A 5 9.28 15.71 16.16
CA GLY A 5 10.10 14.53 16.36
C GLY A 5 11.13 14.75 17.44
N VAL A 6 11.63 13.67 18.00
CA VAL A 6 12.78 13.74 18.93
C VAL A 6 14.05 14.20 18.20
N ILE A 7 14.14 13.92 16.90
CA ILE A 7 15.27 14.25 16.05
C ILE A 7 14.76 15.04 14.85
N PRO A 8 15.49 16.10 14.47
CA PRO A 8 15.14 16.86 13.29
C PRO A 8 15.12 16.01 12.03
N HIS A 9 14.44 16.50 11.04
CA HIS A 9 14.35 15.90 9.76
C HIS A 9 15.73 15.84 9.07
N LEU A 10 16.18 14.64 8.71
CA LEU A 10 17.38 14.44 7.92
C LEU A 10 17.00 14.42 6.45
N THR A 11 17.73 15.17 5.64
CA THR A 11 17.44 15.32 4.20
C THR A 11 18.65 14.95 3.38
N PRO A 12 18.77 13.69 2.92
CA PRO A 12 19.76 13.32 1.92
C PRO A 12 19.40 14.00 0.60
N LYS A 13 20.33 14.78 0.05
CA LYS A 13 20.13 15.45 -1.23
C LYS A 13 20.38 14.49 -2.39
N ALA A 14 19.47 14.47 -3.34
CA ALA A 14 19.80 14.02 -4.67
C ALA A 14 20.57 15.16 -5.35
N GLU A 15 21.84 14.96 -5.61
CA GLU A 15 22.75 16.02 -6.10
C GLU A 15 22.42 16.51 -7.50
N HIS A 16 21.47 15.96 -8.17
CA HIS A 16 21.18 16.43 -9.52
C HIS A 16 19.73 16.59 -9.84
N VAL A 17 19.54 17.64 -10.20
CA VAL A 17 18.41 18.27 -10.75
C VAL A 17 18.32 18.05 -12.22
N PRO A 18 17.34 18.49 -12.81
CA PRO A 18 16.00 18.83 -12.40
C PRO A 18 15.00 17.81 -12.92
N ARG A 19 13.92 17.61 -12.23
CA ARG A 19 12.73 17.06 -12.86
C ARG A 19 12.61 15.56 -12.93
N SER A 20 13.29 14.85 -12.09
CA SER A 20 13.02 13.45 -11.91
C SER A 20 12.53 13.28 -10.49
N GLU A 21 11.48 12.55 -10.33
CA GLU A 21 11.11 12.04 -9.03
C GLU A 21 12.32 11.34 -8.45
N SER A 22 12.68 11.72 -7.26
CA SER A 22 13.66 10.99 -6.48
C SER A 22 13.20 10.96 -5.03
N GLY A 23 13.51 9.89 -4.33
CA GLY A 23 13.07 9.71 -2.98
C GLY A 23 13.65 8.49 -2.33
N ILE A 24 13.19 8.18 -1.14
CA ILE A 24 13.50 6.94 -0.46
C ILE A 24 12.53 5.88 -0.96
N GLY A 25 13.06 4.78 -1.49
CA GLY A 25 12.24 3.67 -1.97
C GLY A 25 11.95 2.64 -0.90
N ALA A 26 12.91 2.40 0.00
CA ALA A 26 12.75 1.45 1.10
C ALA A 26 13.65 1.79 2.29
N LEU A 27 13.17 1.48 3.50
CA LEU A 27 13.88 1.57 4.78
C LEU A 27 14.04 0.18 5.39
N MET A 28 15.17 -0.09 6.07
CA MET A 28 15.34 -1.34 6.80
C MET A 28 16.33 -1.19 7.96
N PRO A 29 15.89 -1.40 9.22
CA PRO A 29 16.79 -1.58 10.33
C PRO A 29 17.58 -2.88 10.19
N TRP A 30 18.90 -2.82 10.14
CA TRP A 30 19.75 -3.99 9.99
C TRP A 30 21.17 -3.71 10.48
N ALA A 31 21.84 -4.70 11.06
CA ALA A 31 23.24 -4.59 11.49
C ALA A 31 23.52 -3.32 12.32
N ASN A 32 22.67 -3.03 13.30
CA ASN A 32 22.72 -1.85 14.18
C ASN A 32 22.69 -0.50 13.46
N ARG A 33 22.16 -0.45 12.24
CA ARG A 33 22.03 0.75 11.40
C ARG A 33 20.62 0.85 10.83
N LEU A 34 20.22 2.06 10.47
CA LEU A 34 19.06 2.27 9.64
C LEU A 34 19.51 2.39 8.18
N TRP A 35 19.31 1.36 7.41
CA TRP A 35 19.61 1.34 5.98
C TRP A 35 18.45 1.88 5.19
N PHE A 36 18.76 2.56 4.09
CA PHE A 36 17.75 2.94 3.12
C PHE A 36 18.34 3.07 1.72
N ILE A 37 17.48 2.83 0.73
CA ILE A 37 17.83 3.00 -0.67
C ILE A 37 17.00 4.13 -1.25
N THR A 38 17.66 5.04 -1.97
CA THR A 38 16.99 6.11 -2.70
C THR A 38 16.87 5.74 -4.16
N TYR A 39 15.82 6.21 -4.80
CA TYR A 39 15.53 5.95 -6.20
C TYR A 39 15.50 7.22 -7.03
N VAL A 40 15.67 7.03 -8.35
CA VAL A 40 15.38 8.03 -9.37
C VAL A 40 14.49 7.43 -10.44
N SER A 41 13.51 8.16 -10.91
CA SER A 41 12.59 7.68 -11.94
C SER A 41 13.26 7.53 -13.30
N HIS A 42 14.23 8.40 -13.60
CA HIS A 42 14.90 8.48 -14.90
C HIS A 42 16.43 8.42 -14.76
N LYS A 43 16.96 7.21 -14.78
CA LYS A 43 18.38 6.90 -14.55
C LYS A 43 19.37 7.72 -15.44
N ARG A 44 18.97 8.11 -16.64
CA ARG A 44 19.87 8.81 -17.58
C ARG A 44 19.92 10.33 -17.41
N GLY A 45 19.03 10.91 -16.67
CA GLY A 45 18.92 12.37 -16.55
C GLY A 45 19.21 12.93 -15.17
N THR A 46 19.25 12.08 -14.14
CA THR A 46 19.34 12.50 -12.75
C THR A 46 19.92 11.40 -11.89
N GLY A 47 20.24 11.69 -10.63
CA GLY A 47 20.51 10.65 -9.65
C GLY A 47 21.93 10.58 -9.15
N ALA A 48 22.80 11.52 -9.47
CA ALA A 48 24.17 11.60 -8.92
C ALA A 48 24.05 11.58 -7.41
N GLY A 49 23.74 11.67 -6.51
CA GLY A 49 23.63 11.58 -5.06
C GLY A 49 22.72 10.46 -4.54
N THR A 50 22.05 9.71 -5.40
CA THR A 50 21.17 8.62 -4.96
C THR A 50 21.89 7.30 -4.82
N GLY A 51 21.22 6.30 -4.23
CA GLY A 51 21.72 4.94 -4.04
C GLY A 51 21.51 4.44 -2.62
N LEU A 52 22.47 3.69 -2.11
CA LEU A 52 22.44 3.05 -0.81
C LEU A 52 23.06 3.92 0.27
N PHE A 53 22.29 4.16 1.33
CA PHE A 53 22.70 4.93 2.50
C PHE A 53 22.42 4.17 3.79
N PHE A 54 23.05 4.61 4.87
CA PHE A 54 22.68 4.21 6.21
C PHE A 54 22.88 5.35 7.22
N ILE A 55 22.18 5.24 8.33
CA ILE A 55 22.38 6.07 9.52
C ILE A 55 22.90 5.16 10.62
N ASP A 56 23.97 5.56 11.28
CA ASP A 56 24.56 4.85 12.40
C ASP A 56 23.88 5.21 13.75
N ASP A 57 24.34 4.62 14.83
CA ASP A 57 23.83 4.84 16.18
C ASP A 57 24.07 6.26 16.72
N THR A 58 24.97 7.02 16.08
CA THR A 58 25.19 8.46 16.36
C THR A 58 24.31 9.37 15.52
N PHE A 59 23.37 8.82 14.75
CA PHE A 59 22.52 9.52 13.77
C PHE A 59 23.31 10.22 12.66
N THR A 60 24.50 9.75 12.36
CA THR A 60 25.30 10.26 11.23
C THR A 60 24.89 9.55 9.94
N LEU A 61 24.64 10.36 8.91
CA LEU A 61 24.28 9.88 7.57
C LEU A 61 25.54 9.51 6.77
N HIS A 62 25.53 8.31 6.22
CA HIS A 62 26.60 7.77 5.37
C HIS A 62 26.02 7.29 4.02
N LYS A 63 26.74 7.58 2.93
CA LYS A 63 26.54 6.92 1.65
C LYS A 63 27.49 5.74 1.56
N HIS A 64 26.97 4.55 1.27
CA HIS A 64 27.80 3.36 1.17
C HIS A 64 28.67 3.38 -0.11
N PRO A 65 29.94 2.92 -0.08
CA PRO A 65 30.81 2.88 -1.27
C PRO A 65 30.26 2.03 -2.42
N GLU A 66 29.60 0.91 -2.10
CA GLU A 66 28.96 0.01 -3.08
C GLU A 66 27.62 0.53 -3.64
N SER A 67 27.29 1.78 -3.35
CA SER A 67 26.05 2.40 -3.78
C SER A 67 25.89 2.38 -5.30
N VAL A 68 24.75 1.89 -5.80
CA VAL A 68 24.38 1.89 -7.23
C VAL A 68 23.17 2.78 -7.44
N ILE A 69 23.25 3.63 -8.47
CA ILE A 69 22.13 4.49 -8.87
C ILE A 69 21.10 3.66 -9.63
N GLY A 70 19.86 3.73 -9.22
CA GLY A 70 18.77 3.01 -9.90
C GLY A 70 17.40 3.37 -9.35
N THR A 71 16.40 2.64 -9.79
CA THR A 71 15.01 2.78 -9.33
C THR A 71 14.68 1.56 -8.49
N TYR A 72 14.81 1.70 -7.17
CA TYR A 72 14.67 0.59 -6.24
C TYR A 72 13.69 0.94 -5.13
N ALA A 73 12.70 0.07 -4.92
CA ALA A 73 11.72 0.17 -3.84
C ALA A 73 11.57 -1.17 -3.07
N ASN A 74 12.36 -2.17 -3.44
CA ASN A 74 12.33 -3.51 -2.88
C ASN A 74 13.15 -3.61 -1.59
N ARG A 75 12.64 -4.41 -0.67
CA ARG A 75 13.33 -4.77 0.57
C ARG A 75 12.91 -6.16 1.04
N LEU A 76 13.81 -6.86 1.71
CA LEU A 76 13.53 -8.13 2.37
C LEU A 76 14.59 -8.41 3.43
N ILE A 77 14.21 -8.99 4.57
CA ILE A 77 15.15 -9.74 5.41
C ILE A 77 15.03 -11.20 5.05
N HIS A 78 16.16 -11.81 4.63
CA HIS A 78 16.25 -13.21 4.31
C HIS A 78 16.70 -14.01 5.54
N PRO A 79 15.80 -14.69 6.26
CA PRO A 79 16.11 -15.25 7.58
C PRO A 79 17.10 -16.42 7.51
N MET A 80 17.15 -17.14 6.38
CA MET A 80 17.99 -18.33 6.25
C MET A 80 19.48 -18.01 6.02
N THR A 81 19.79 -16.83 5.48
CA THR A 81 21.17 -16.36 5.29
C THR A 81 21.54 -15.23 6.24
N ASN A 82 20.58 -14.69 6.99
CA ASN A 82 20.72 -13.47 7.77
C ASN A 82 21.25 -12.30 6.92
N TRP A 83 20.63 -12.09 5.77
CA TRP A 83 20.91 -10.95 4.90
C TRP A 83 19.72 -10.01 4.84
N CYS A 84 20.01 -8.72 4.81
CA CYS A 84 19.07 -7.70 4.40
C CYS A 84 19.24 -7.44 2.90
N VAL A 85 18.14 -7.42 2.18
CA VAL A 85 18.09 -7.08 0.74
C VAL A 85 17.49 -5.70 0.59
N LEU A 86 18.21 -4.77 -0.04
CA LEU A 86 17.76 -3.44 -0.39
C LEU A 86 18.21 -3.09 -1.80
N GLY A 87 17.26 -2.85 -2.70
CA GLY A 87 17.58 -2.73 -4.11
C GLY A 87 18.29 -3.98 -4.63
N PRO A 88 19.41 -3.84 -5.34
CA PRO A 88 20.24 -4.95 -5.80
C PRO A 88 21.26 -5.42 -4.76
N HIS A 89 21.24 -4.90 -3.52
CA HIS A 89 22.26 -5.12 -2.52
C HIS A 89 21.86 -6.20 -1.52
N LEU A 90 22.79 -7.10 -1.20
CA LEU A 90 22.75 -8.01 -0.07
C LEU A 90 23.66 -7.44 1.02
N ILE A 91 23.14 -7.28 2.22
CA ILE A 91 23.84 -6.71 3.36
C ILE A 91 23.89 -7.77 4.46
N ASP A 92 25.06 -8.20 4.87
CA ASP A 92 25.23 -9.19 5.93
C ASP A 92 25.08 -8.58 7.34
N THR A 93 25.23 -9.40 8.37
CA THR A 93 25.10 -8.98 9.78
C THR A 93 26.18 -8.01 10.25
N ASP A 94 27.31 -7.93 9.53
CA ASP A 94 28.41 -7.01 9.83
C ASP A 94 28.26 -5.69 9.04
N GLY A 95 27.25 -5.63 8.16
CA GLY A 95 27.01 -4.48 7.30
C GLY A 95 27.85 -4.47 6.02
N LYS A 96 28.48 -5.59 5.67
CA LYS A 96 29.18 -5.75 4.38
C LYS A 96 28.16 -5.89 3.26
N VAL A 97 28.38 -5.15 2.18
CA VAL A 97 27.47 -5.10 1.04
C VAL A 97 28.02 -5.90 -0.14
N THR A 98 27.17 -6.71 -0.74
CA THR A 98 27.40 -7.38 -2.02
C THR A 98 26.33 -6.99 -3.02
N THR A 99 26.70 -6.50 -4.19
CA THR A 99 25.76 -6.07 -5.23
C THR A 99 25.49 -7.20 -6.23
N ILE A 100 24.22 -7.53 -6.43
CA ILE A 100 23.76 -8.48 -7.44
C ILE A 100 23.74 -7.77 -8.81
N LYS A 101 24.82 -7.86 -9.55
CA LYS A 101 24.98 -7.17 -10.86
C LYS A 101 23.91 -7.58 -11.86
N ALA A 102 23.43 -8.82 -11.79
CA ALA A 102 22.44 -9.34 -12.72
C ALA A 102 21.07 -8.63 -12.65
N VAL A 103 20.77 -7.93 -11.53
CA VAL A 103 19.49 -7.22 -11.36
C VAL A 103 19.63 -5.70 -11.21
N GLN A 104 20.85 -5.19 -11.15
CA GLN A 104 21.10 -3.76 -10.83
C GLN A 104 20.57 -2.76 -11.89
N ASP A 105 20.37 -3.21 -13.12
CA ASP A 105 19.89 -2.35 -14.21
C ASP A 105 18.37 -2.36 -14.37
N HIS A 106 17.68 -3.19 -13.59
CA HIS A 106 16.22 -3.22 -13.54
C HIS A 106 15.65 -2.22 -12.53
N ARG A 107 14.42 -1.77 -12.77
CA ARG A 107 13.64 -1.06 -11.74
C ARG A 107 13.01 -2.10 -10.81
N LEU A 108 13.55 -2.22 -9.60
CA LEU A 108 13.16 -3.28 -8.65
C LEU A 108 12.01 -2.81 -7.75
N ALA A 109 10.87 -3.47 -7.85
CA ALA A 109 9.67 -3.15 -7.08
C ALA A 109 9.56 -3.96 -5.78
N ALA A 110 9.85 -5.26 -5.84
CA ALA A 110 9.75 -6.14 -4.68
C ALA A 110 10.80 -7.25 -4.72
N THR A 111 11.16 -7.74 -3.54
CA THR A 111 11.95 -8.98 -3.36
C THR A 111 11.14 -9.94 -2.50
N MET A 112 11.10 -11.20 -2.89
CA MET A 112 10.30 -12.23 -2.23
C MET A 112 11.13 -13.48 -1.99
N MET A 113 10.72 -14.28 -1.00
CA MET A 113 11.26 -15.62 -0.81
C MET A 113 10.88 -16.51 -2.00
N HIS A 114 11.79 -17.39 -2.42
CA HIS A 114 11.43 -18.37 -3.44
C HIS A 114 10.52 -19.45 -2.86
N PRO A 115 9.39 -19.80 -3.48
CA PRO A 115 8.43 -20.74 -2.88
C PRO A 115 9.00 -22.14 -2.68
N ASP A 116 9.82 -22.64 -3.63
CA ASP A 116 10.30 -24.03 -3.62
C ASP A 116 11.72 -24.16 -3.05
N ASP A 117 12.55 -23.13 -3.16
CA ASP A 117 13.95 -23.14 -2.69
C ASP A 117 14.30 -21.84 -1.96
N PRO A 118 13.62 -21.55 -0.84
CA PRO A 118 13.80 -20.28 -0.13
C PRO A 118 15.20 -20.10 0.45
N LYS A 119 15.96 -21.19 0.66
CA LYS A 119 17.32 -21.13 1.23
C LYS A 119 18.34 -20.57 0.23
N ASN A 120 18.23 -20.95 -1.03
CA ASN A 120 19.26 -20.67 -2.04
C ASN A 120 18.82 -19.67 -3.08
N LYS A 121 17.56 -19.26 -3.10
CA LYS A 121 17.00 -18.43 -4.16
C LYS A 121 16.08 -17.34 -3.61
N LEU A 122 16.05 -16.23 -4.33
CA LEU A 122 15.09 -15.14 -4.15
C LEU A 122 14.40 -14.82 -5.47
N LEU A 123 13.21 -14.23 -5.36
CA LEU A 123 12.47 -13.65 -6.47
C LEU A 123 12.58 -12.13 -6.42
N PHE A 124 12.91 -11.53 -7.56
CA PHE A 124 12.92 -10.08 -7.75
C PHE A 124 11.86 -9.71 -8.78
N LEU A 125 10.93 -8.86 -8.38
CA LEU A 125 9.91 -8.31 -9.26
C LEU A 125 10.36 -6.95 -9.78
N THR A 126 10.35 -6.78 -11.09
CA THR A 126 10.61 -5.50 -11.72
C THR A 126 9.30 -4.71 -11.92
N MET A 127 9.39 -3.39 -12.02
CA MET A 127 8.22 -2.54 -12.30
C MET A 127 7.61 -2.87 -13.67
N GLU A 128 8.41 -3.33 -14.61
CA GLU A 128 7.99 -3.74 -15.96
C GLU A 128 7.31 -5.11 -16.01
N GLY A 129 7.28 -5.84 -14.88
CA GLY A 129 6.58 -7.11 -14.77
C GLY A 129 7.42 -8.35 -15.05
N LEU A 130 8.74 -8.22 -15.10
CA LEU A 130 9.60 -9.42 -15.09
C LEU A 130 9.74 -9.92 -13.66
N LEU A 131 9.45 -11.18 -13.46
CA LEU A 131 9.75 -11.90 -12.24
C LEU A 131 11.05 -12.71 -12.44
N LEU A 132 12.10 -12.28 -11.76
CA LEU A 132 13.44 -12.83 -11.89
C LEU A 132 13.74 -13.76 -10.71
N GLU A 133 14.21 -14.97 -10.99
CA GLU A 133 14.79 -15.87 -10.00
C GLU A 133 16.29 -15.60 -9.91
N VAL A 134 16.79 -15.36 -8.69
CA VAL A 134 18.22 -15.13 -8.39
C VAL A 134 18.73 -16.26 -7.53
N ASP A 135 19.80 -16.94 -7.96
CA ASP A 135 20.53 -17.92 -7.15
C ASP A 135 21.52 -17.18 -6.23
N LEU A 136 21.38 -17.33 -4.91
CA LEU A 136 22.17 -16.62 -3.91
C LEU A 136 23.63 -17.08 -3.81
N ARG A 137 23.98 -18.24 -4.37
CA ARG A 137 25.35 -18.78 -4.38
C ARG A 137 26.17 -18.22 -5.54
N THR A 138 25.54 -18.04 -6.68
CA THR A 138 26.18 -17.59 -7.92
C THR A 138 25.89 -16.13 -8.27
N LEU A 139 24.85 -15.55 -7.67
CA LEU A 139 24.27 -14.24 -7.95
C LEU A 139 23.78 -14.10 -9.42
N ALA A 140 23.58 -15.21 -10.10
CA ALA A 140 23.00 -15.26 -11.44
C ALA A 140 21.48 -15.08 -11.36
N ALA A 141 20.92 -14.41 -12.35
CA ALA A 141 19.47 -14.22 -12.50
C ALA A 141 18.96 -14.84 -13.78
N LYS A 142 17.73 -15.36 -13.73
CA LYS A 142 16.97 -15.78 -14.92
C LYS A 142 15.53 -15.29 -14.80
N THR A 143 14.90 -14.99 -15.93
CA THR A 143 13.47 -14.67 -15.95
C THR A 143 12.66 -15.93 -15.71
N MET A 144 11.79 -15.87 -14.69
CA MET A 144 10.84 -16.92 -14.36
C MET A 144 9.51 -16.68 -15.09
N PHE A 145 8.98 -15.45 -15.04
CA PHE A 145 7.75 -15.04 -15.71
C PHE A 145 7.87 -13.63 -16.32
N ASP A 146 7.14 -13.41 -17.40
CA ASP A 146 6.77 -12.10 -17.93
C ASP A 146 5.30 -11.84 -17.58
N LEU A 147 5.07 -11.17 -16.47
CA LEU A 147 3.74 -10.95 -15.92
C LEU A 147 2.84 -10.10 -16.81
N THR A 148 3.41 -9.34 -17.73
CA THR A 148 2.59 -8.58 -18.69
C THR A 148 1.82 -9.51 -19.60
N LYS A 149 2.44 -10.62 -20.01
CA LYS A 149 1.83 -11.67 -20.83
C LYS A 149 0.93 -12.57 -19.99
N GLU A 150 1.42 -13.03 -18.84
CA GLU A 150 0.69 -13.94 -17.96
C GLU A 150 -0.65 -13.35 -17.50
N LEU A 151 -0.71 -12.04 -17.24
CA LEU A 151 -1.87 -11.34 -16.72
C LEU A 151 -2.64 -10.52 -17.78
N GLY A 152 -2.24 -10.60 -19.04
CA GLY A 152 -2.91 -9.93 -20.13
C GLY A 152 -2.97 -8.39 -19.96
N LEU A 153 -1.85 -7.77 -19.59
CA LEU A 153 -1.82 -6.31 -19.39
C LEU A 153 -1.83 -5.58 -20.75
N PRO A 154 -2.55 -4.46 -20.86
CA PRO A 154 -2.41 -3.56 -22.01
C PRO A 154 -0.97 -3.08 -22.16
N SER A 155 -0.50 -2.94 -23.41
CA SER A 155 0.86 -2.48 -23.70
C SER A 155 1.19 -1.17 -23.00
N GLY A 156 2.37 -1.09 -22.38
CA GLY A 156 2.85 0.11 -21.70
C GLY A 156 2.22 0.39 -20.33
N ASN A 157 1.40 -0.53 -19.81
CA ASN A 157 0.70 -0.34 -18.54
C ASN A 157 1.19 -1.26 -17.42
N ALA A 158 2.35 -1.88 -17.57
CA ALA A 158 3.02 -2.59 -16.50
C ALA A 158 3.63 -1.58 -15.51
N HIS A 159 3.17 -1.65 -14.28
CA HIS A 159 3.67 -0.83 -13.18
C HIS A 159 3.53 -1.59 -11.87
N PHE A 160 4.25 -2.72 -11.77
CA PHE A 160 4.24 -3.55 -10.59
C PHE A 160 4.92 -2.85 -9.42
N LYS A 161 4.33 -2.97 -8.23
CA LYS A 161 4.82 -2.25 -7.04
C LYS A 161 5.12 -3.15 -5.87
N SER A 162 4.47 -4.28 -5.75
CA SER A 162 4.67 -5.19 -4.62
C SER A 162 4.45 -6.64 -5.03
N GLY A 163 5.07 -7.53 -4.28
CA GLY A 163 4.87 -8.96 -4.36
C GLY A 163 5.23 -9.63 -3.04
N TYR A 164 4.60 -10.75 -2.78
CA TYR A 164 4.79 -11.53 -1.56
C TYR A 164 4.62 -13.03 -1.84
N THR A 165 5.35 -13.88 -1.13
CA THR A 165 5.22 -15.33 -1.22
C THR A 165 4.75 -15.91 0.10
N ALA A 166 3.69 -16.69 0.04
CA ALA A 166 3.10 -17.39 1.18
C ALA A 166 2.30 -18.60 0.69
N HIS A 167 2.10 -19.61 1.50
CA HIS A 167 1.25 -20.78 1.20
C HIS A 167 1.62 -21.49 -0.12
N ASN A 168 2.90 -21.55 -0.46
CA ASN A 168 3.39 -22.02 -1.77
C ASN A 168 2.80 -21.26 -2.98
N ARG A 169 2.41 -20.00 -2.77
CA ARG A 169 1.88 -19.09 -3.78
C ARG A 169 2.78 -17.86 -3.93
N ILE A 170 2.65 -17.22 -5.09
CA ILE A 170 3.24 -15.92 -5.36
C ILE A 170 2.10 -14.94 -5.57
N PHE A 171 2.09 -13.84 -4.85
CA PHE A 171 1.12 -12.75 -4.99
C PHE A 171 1.81 -11.53 -5.56
N VAL A 172 1.16 -10.84 -6.50
CA VAL A 172 1.71 -9.63 -7.13
C VAL A 172 0.65 -8.54 -7.25
N ALA A 173 1.09 -7.30 -7.12
CA ALA A 173 0.26 -6.11 -7.25
C ALA A 173 0.79 -5.22 -8.39
N ASN A 174 -0.09 -4.89 -9.33
CA ASN A 174 0.13 -3.91 -10.40
C ASN A 174 -0.82 -2.74 -10.22
N ASN A 175 -0.27 -1.54 -10.19
CA ASN A 175 -1.05 -0.31 -10.26
C ASN A 175 -0.88 0.34 -11.64
N THR A 176 -1.48 1.52 -11.79
CA THR A 176 -1.35 2.34 -12.98
C THR A 176 -1.49 3.81 -12.60
N TYR A 177 -0.88 4.70 -13.38
CA TYR A 177 -1.15 6.14 -13.28
C TYR A 177 -2.15 6.62 -14.32
N ALA A 178 -2.59 5.73 -15.20
CA ALA A 178 -3.38 6.15 -16.34
C ALA A 178 -4.73 6.72 -15.87
N GLU A 179 -5.02 7.96 -16.23
CA GLU A 179 -6.31 8.57 -15.96
C GLU A 179 -7.47 7.74 -16.51
N GLN A 180 -7.24 7.02 -17.60
CA GLN A 180 -8.20 6.10 -18.19
C GLN A 180 -8.60 4.97 -17.25
N GLU A 181 -7.73 4.55 -16.34
CA GLU A 181 -8.03 3.56 -15.31
C GLU A 181 -9.07 4.11 -14.33
N PHE A 182 -8.84 5.30 -13.81
CA PHE A 182 -9.77 5.97 -12.90
C PHE A 182 -11.15 6.21 -13.56
N THR A 183 -11.17 6.55 -14.83
CA THR A 183 -12.43 6.77 -15.58
C THR A 183 -13.07 5.46 -16.06
N GLY A 184 -12.45 4.31 -15.82
CA GLY A 184 -12.94 3.00 -16.25
C GLY A 184 -12.78 2.72 -17.74
N LYS A 185 -12.00 3.53 -18.46
CA LYS A 185 -11.70 3.32 -19.89
C LYS A 185 -10.57 2.35 -20.15
N LEU A 186 -9.78 2.03 -19.13
CA LEU A 186 -8.67 1.09 -19.18
C LEU A 186 -8.76 0.22 -17.93
N SER A 187 -8.41 -1.05 -18.03
CA SER A 187 -8.25 -1.96 -16.89
C SER A 187 -6.85 -2.58 -16.94
N ALA A 188 -5.91 -1.91 -16.28
CA ALA A 188 -4.52 -2.37 -16.17
C ALA A 188 -4.15 -2.76 -14.74
N GLY A 189 -4.91 -2.33 -13.73
CA GLY A 189 -4.73 -2.76 -12.35
C GLY A 189 -4.88 -4.26 -12.19
N ARG A 190 -4.06 -4.89 -11.34
CA ARG A 190 -4.14 -6.32 -11.03
C ARG A 190 -3.68 -6.59 -9.60
N LEU A 191 -4.49 -7.35 -8.89
CA LEU A 191 -4.02 -8.24 -7.84
C LEU A 191 -4.08 -9.65 -8.44
N ALA A 192 -2.97 -10.37 -8.43
CA ALA A 192 -2.91 -11.69 -9.00
C ALA A 192 -2.12 -12.65 -8.12
N GLU A 193 -2.40 -13.95 -8.26
CA GLU A 193 -1.70 -15.01 -7.56
C GLU A 193 -1.29 -16.13 -8.51
N TRP A 194 -0.11 -16.71 -8.25
CA TRP A 194 0.37 -17.97 -8.80
C TRP A 194 0.15 -19.08 -7.77
N ASP A 195 -0.54 -20.14 -8.15
CA ASP A 195 -0.92 -21.24 -7.25
C ASP A 195 0.03 -22.46 -7.32
N GLY A 196 1.17 -22.28 -7.99
CA GLY A 196 2.12 -23.36 -8.29
C GLY A 196 1.93 -23.95 -9.69
N LYS A 197 0.83 -23.63 -10.39
CA LYS A 197 0.49 -24.17 -11.72
C LYS A 197 0.12 -23.09 -12.73
N GLN A 198 -0.67 -22.11 -12.32
CA GLN A 198 -1.19 -21.05 -13.18
C GLN A 198 -1.37 -19.74 -12.44
N TRP A 199 -1.33 -18.65 -13.19
CA TRP A 199 -1.70 -17.33 -12.71
C TRP A 199 -3.21 -17.16 -12.69
N ARG A 200 -3.73 -16.54 -11.63
CA ARG A 200 -5.13 -16.15 -11.50
C ARG A 200 -5.22 -14.67 -11.13
N ILE A 201 -6.05 -13.92 -11.85
CA ILE A 201 -6.39 -12.55 -11.48
C ILE A 201 -7.42 -12.62 -10.34
N VAL A 202 -7.05 -12.06 -9.19
CA VAL A 202 -7.91 -11.96 -8.00
C VAL A 202 -8.82 -10.75 -8.10
N ASP A 203 -8.26 -9.63 -8.59
CA ASP A 203 -8.97 -8.38 -8.77
C ASP A 203 -8.34 -7.57 -9.90
N SER A 204 -9.16 -6.86 -10.68
CA SER A 204 -8.74 -6.05 -11.83
C SER A 204 -8.66 -4.56 -11.52
N ASN A 205 -8.84 -4.16 -10.27
CA ASN A 205 -8.57 -2.80 -9.83
C ASN A 205 -7.05 -2.60 -9.61
N PRO A 206 -6.56 -1.35 -9.51
CA PRO A 206 -5.20 -1.06 -9.12
C PRO A 206 -4.89 -1.56 -7.72
N PHE A 207 -3.75 -2.26 -7.57
CA PHE A 207 -3.18 -2.68 -6.29
C PHE A 207 -1.72 -2.28 -6.21
N VAL A 208 -1.24 -1.92 -5.02
CA VAL A 208 0.09 -1.34 -4.80
C VAL A 208 0.90 -2.06 -3.73
N GLU A 209 0.27 -2.71 -2.79
CA GLU A 209 0.94 -3.43 -1.71
C GLU A 209 0.37 -4.84 -1.57
N VAL A 210 1.26 -5.80 -1.39
CA VAL A 210 0.93 -7.16 -0.93
C VAL A 210 1.96 -7.55 0.11
N THR A 211 1.52 -7.95 1.30
CA THR A 211 2.41 -8.30 2.39
C THR A 211 1.77 -9.28 3.38
N GLY A 212 2.60 -9.89 4.21
CA GLY A 212 2.18 -10.78 5.28
C GLY A 212 3.35 -11.11 6.20
N ARG A 213 3.10 -11.92 7.20
CA ARG A 213 4.12 -12.44 8.09
C ARG A 213 3.82 -13.89 8.45
N GLN A 214 4.27 -14.82 7.61
CA GLN A 214 4.00 -16.26 7.79
C GLN A 214 4.42 -16.82 9.15
N SER A 215 5.46 -16.27 9.77
CA SER A 215 5.90 -16.70 11.10
C SER A 215 4.91 -16.35 12.22
N LEU A 216 3.95 -15.48 11.97
CA LEU A 216 2.99 -14.99 12.95
C LEU A 216 1.55 -15.30 12.58
N SER A 217 1.19 -15.19 11.31
CA SER A 217 -0.18 -15.31 10.82
C SER A 217 -0.20 -15.85 9.40
N ASP A 218 -1.25 -16.63 9.09
CA ASP A 218 -1.49 -17.13 7.74
C ASP A 218 -2.08 -16.07 6.79
N ALA A 219 -2.36 -14.86 7.28
CA ALA A 219 -2.99 -13.84 6.49
C ALA A 219 -2.01 -13.16 5.53
N VAL A 220 -2.48 -12.90 4.29
CA VAL A 220 -1.83 -12.01 3.33
C VAL A 220 -2.75 -10.83 3.08
N TYR A 221 -2.21 -9.62 3.19
CA TYR A 221 -2.92 -8.36 3.02
C TYR A 221 -2.55 -7.73 1.69
N ALA A 222 -3.51 -7.17 0.98
CA ALA A 222 -3.29 -6.41 -0.24
C ALA A 222 -4.07 -5.09 -0.22
N ILE A 223 -3.41 -3.98 -0.57
CA ILE A 223 -4.01 -2.66 -0.68
C ILE A 223 -4.18 -2.29 -2.15
N GLY A 224 -5.39 -1.88 -2.49
CA GLY A 224 -5.75 -1.31 -3.78
C GLY A 224 -6.84 -0.26 -3.62
N TRP A 225 -7.45 0.15 -4.71
CA TRP A 225 -8.56 1.11 -4.69
C TRP A 225 -9.45 0.97 -5.92
N ASP A 226 -10.66 1.45 -5.77
CA ASP A 226 -11.56 1.78 -6.87
C ASP A 226 -12.09 3.22 -6.71
N LYS A 227 -13.06 3.65 -7.52
CA LYS A 227 -13.67 4.97 -7.38
C LYS A 227 -14.32 5.17 -6.01
N SER A 228 -14.87 4.10 -5.44
CA SER A 228 -15.67 4.19 -4.21
C SER A 228 -14.81 4.29 -2.97
N SER A 229 -13.69 3.57 -2.89
CA SER A 229 -12.97 3.40 -1.63
C SER A 229 -11.55 2.86 -1.82
N THR A 230 -10.76 2.86 -0.77
CA THR A 230 -9.61 1.98 -0.64
C THR A 230 -10.11 0.54 -0.49
N LEU A 231 -9.47 -0.40 -1.17
CA LEU A 231 -9.73 -1.82 -1.08
C LEU A 231 -8.65 -2.48 -0.22
N LEU A 232 -9.06 -3.13 0.86
CA LEU A 232 -8.22 -4.02 1.63
C LEU A 232 -8.67 -5.45 1.38
N LYS A 233 -7.85 -6.21 0.67
CA LYS A 233 -8.10 -7.64 0.49
C LYS A 233 -7.24 -8.46 1.44
N ILE A 234 -7.83 -9.49 1.99
CA ILE A 234 -7.16 -10.39 2.93
C ILE A 234 -7.34 -11.82 2.45
N PHE A 235 -6.21 -12.48 2.16
CA PHE A 235 -6.19 -13.91 1.91
C PHE A 235 -6.00 -14.65 3.24
N VAL A 236 -6.95 -15.48 3.58
CA VAL A 236 -6.94 -16.27 4.81
C VAL A 236 -7.76 -17.54 4.61
N ASN A 237 -7.29 -18.66 5.16
CA ASN A 237 -7.94 -19.98 5.01
C ASN A 237 -8.19 -20.38 3.53
N GLY A 238 -7.30 -19.98 2.61
CA GLY A 238 -7.42 -20.29 1.20
C GLY A 238 -8.33 -19.39 0.39
N GLU A 239 -8.94 -18.36 0.99
CA GLU A 239 -9.91 -17.49 0.36
C GLU A 239 -9.55 -16.00 0.49
N TRP A 240 -9.91 -15.21 -0.52
CA TRP A 240 -9.82 -13.76 -0.49
C TRP A 240 -11.11 -13.15 0.05
N ARG A 241 -10.96 -12.22 1.01
CA ARG A 241 -12.04 -11.37 1.54
C ARG A 241 -11.76 -9.92 1.18
N THR A 242 -12.82 -9.15 0.91
CA THR A 242 -12.71 -7.74 0.58
C THR A 242 -13.32 -6.90 1.69
N TYR A 243 -12.58 -5.88 2.10
CA TYR A 243 -13.02 -4.83 3.01
C TYR A 243 -12.79 -3.48 2.34
N ARG A 244 -13.64 -2.51 2.61
CA ARG A 244 -13.57 -1.17 2.05
C ARG A 244 -13.26 -0.16 3.13
N LEU A 245 -12.37 0.77 2.82
CA LEU A 245 -11.91 1.78 3.77
C LEU A 245 -12.10 3.18 3.17
N PRO A 246 -12.32 4.20 4.02
CA PRO A 246 -12.36 5.59 3.57
C PRO A 246 -11.03 6.05 2.96
N LYS A 247 -11.11 7.03 2.08
CA LYS A 247 -9.97 7.81 1.58
C LYS A 247 -10.00 9.20 2.22
N ALA A 248 -8.86 9.72 2.64
CA ALA A 248 -8.77 11.14 3.00
C ALA A 248 -8.69 12.03 1.76
N THR A 249 -8.22 11.47 0.64
CA THR A 249 -8.06 12.20 -0.61
C THR A 249 -8.05 11.26 -1.81
N HIS A 250 -8.50 11.73 -2.95
CA HIS A 250 -8.34 11.05 -4.25
C HIS A 250 -6.97 11.27 -4.92
N ALA A 251 -6.08 12.07 -4.32
CA ALA A 251 -4.76 12.31 -4.90
C ALA A 251 -3.95 11.02 -5.10
N PHE A 252 -4.14 10.03 -4.24
CA PHE A 252 -3.46 8.73 -4.34
C PHE A 252 -4.10 7.78 -5.37
N ASP A 253 -5.16 8.17 -6.05
CA ASP A 253 -5.74 7.41 -7.16
C ASP A 253 -5.03 7.70 -8.49
N HIS A 254 -4.15 8.71 -8.53
CA HIS A 254 -3.55 9.26 -9.75
C HIS A 254 -2.06 9.49 -9.62
N THR A 255 -1.39 9.54 -10.75
CA THR A 255 0.02 9.91 -10.88
C THR A 255 0.96 9.02 -10.04
N TRP A 256 2.18 9.47 -9.82
CA TRP A 256 3.17 8.76 -9.01
C TRP A 256 2.77 8.59 -7.52
N LEU A 257 1.77 9.31 -7.03
CA LEU A 257 1.25 9.15 -5.68
C LEU A 257 0.62 7.76 -5.43
N THR A 258 0.18 7.09 -6.48
CA THR A 258 -0.35 5.72 -6.40
C THR A 258 0.64 4.68 -5.90
N GLU A 259 1.93 5.01 -5.86
CA GLU A 259 3.01 4.06 -5.56
C GLU A 259 3.29 3.84 -4.07
N TRP A 260 2.77 4.70 -3.19
CA TRP A 260 3.33 4.90 -1.84
C TRP A 260 2.40 4.48 -0.70
N GLN A 261 1.55 3.51 -0.93
CA GLN A 261 0.72 2.92 0.12
C GLN A 261 1.44 1.70 0.66
N ARG A 262 1.50 1.55 1.99
CA ARG A 262 2.31 0.53 2.65
C ARG A 262 1.67 -0.04 3.91
N ILE A 263 1.98 -1.31 4.16
CA ILE A 263 1.75 -1.98 5.45
C ILE A 263 3.10 -2.37 6.00
N ARG A 264 3.38 -2.01 7.27
CA ARG A 264 4.65 -2.34 7.93
C ARG A 264 4.42 -2.71 9.39
N GLU A 265 5.19 -3.68 9.85
CA GLU A 265 5.36 -3.90 11.27
C GLU A 265 6.30 -2.81 11.82
N VAL A 266 5.84 -2.08 12.83
CA VAL A 266 6.58 -0.96 13.43
C VAL A 266 7.03 -1.24 14.85
N GLU A 267 6.37 -2.14 15.53
CA GLU A 267 6.76 -2.70 16.81
C GLU A 267 6.50 -4.21 16.73
N THR A 268 7.04 -4.98 17.63
CA THR A 268 6.82 -6.44 17.62
C THR A 268 5.32 -6.74 17.58
N GLU A 269 4.89 -7.40 16.50
CA GLU A 269 3.50 -7.82 16.27
C GLU A 269 2.50 -6.66 16.13
N ARG A 270 2.96 -5.44 15.91
CA ARG A 270 2.13 -4.26 15.72
C ARG A 270 2.31 -3.69 14.33
N TRP A 271 1.22 -3.59 13.60
CA TRP A 271 1.23 -3.19 12.20
C TRP A 271 0.55 -1.84 11.99
N LEU A 272 1.19 -1.02 11.18
CA LEU A 272 0.62 0.19 10.62
C LEU A 272 0.41 0.04 9.12
N MET A 273 -0.67 0.62 8.64
CA MET A 273 -0.95 0.80 7.23
C MET A 273 -1.09 2.29 6.94
N ASP A 274 -0.37 2.77 5.92
CA ASP A 274 -0.57 4.08 5.30
C ASP A 274 -1.25 3.90 3.96
N CYS A 275 -2.45 4.46 3.80
CA CYS A 275 -3.13 4.46 2.52
C CYS A 275 -4.06 5.67 2.36
N HIS A 276 -4.06 6.27 1.17
CA HIS A 276 -4.92 7.40 0.78
C HIS A 276 -4.95 8.56 1.80
N GLY A 277 -3.80 8.82 2.46
CA GLY A 277 -3.65 9.92 3.42
C GLY A 277 -4.17 9.62 4.82
N LEU A 278 -4.32 8.35 5.16
CA LEU A 278 -4.73 7.86 6.48
C LEU A 278 -3.74 6.82 7.00
N PHE A 279 -3.37 6.94 8.27
CA PHE A 279 -2.77 5.83 9.00
C PHE A 279 -3.82 4.99 9.69
N TYR A 280 -3.64 3.67 9.60
CA TYR A 280 -4.46 2.67 10.29
C TYR A 280 -3.59 1.74 11.11
N GLU A 281 -4.08 1.35 12.29
CA GLU A 281 -3.60 0.19 13.02
C GLU A 281 -4.29 -1.06 12.48
N LEU A 282 -3.50 -2.10 12.15
CA LEU A 282 -3.98 -3.38 11.65
C LEU A 282 -3.72 -4.49 12.67
N PRO A 283 -4.58 -5.51 12.74
CA PRO A 283 -4.25 -6.72 13.47
C PRO A 283 -3.14 -7.49 12.77
N SER A 284 -2.18 -7.96 13.54
CA SER A 284 -1.12 -8.85 13.05
C SER A 284 -1.59 -10.30 12.91
N ILE A 285 -2.65 -10.68 13.61
CA ILE A 285 -3.22 -12.03 13.64
C ILE A 285 -4.74 -11.96 13.42
N LEU A 286 -5.26 -12.86 12.59
CA LEU A 286 -6.70 -13.02 12.38
C LEU A 286 -7.21 -14.25 13.14
N TYR A 287 -7.77 -14.03 14.32
CA TYR A 287 -8.32 -15.10 15.13
C TYR A 287 -9.57 -15.74 14.46
N GLY A 288 -9.48 -17.02 14.14
CA GLY A 288 -10.54 -17.74 13.41
C GLY A 288 -10.84 -17.14 12.03
N GLY A 289 -9.86 -16.46 11.43
CA GLY A 289 -10.01 -15.79 10.16
C GLY A 289 -10.88 -14.52 10.21
N LYS A 290 -11.23 -14.00 11.40
CA LYS A 290 -12.04 -12.80 11.55
C LYS A 290 -11.17 -11.54 11.58
N PHE A 291 -11.60 -10.50 10.88
CA PHE A 291 -10.92 -9.20 10.83
C PHE A 291 -11.57 -8.25 11.84
N LEU A 292 -11.19 -8.40 13.11
CA LEU A 292 -11.83 -7.76 14.26
C LEU A 292 -11.31 -6.35 14.57
N VAL A 293 -10.07 -6.03 14.17
CA VAL A 293 -9.40 -4.85 14.72
C VAL A 293 -8.66 -4.10 13.62
N ILE A 294 -9.34 -3.19 12.96
CA ILE A 294 -8.70 -2.11 12.20
C ILE A 294 -9.18 -0.79 12.76
N ARG A 295 -8.28 0.16 12.95
CA ARG A 295 -8.60 1.45 13.49
C ARG A 295 -7.88 2.56 12.74
N PRO A 296 -8.58 3.59 12.24
CA PRO A 296 -7.93 4.79 11.73
C PRO A 296 -7.29 5.57 12.87
N ILE A 297 -6.08 6.08 12.64
CA ILE A 297 -5.30 6.81 13.65
C ILE A 297 -5.36 8.29 13.36
N CYS A 298 -4.94 8.71 12.16
CA CYS A 298 -4.85 10.11 11.78
C CYS A 298 -4.96 10.30 10.28
N THR A 299 -5.26 11.53 9.87
CA THR A 299 -5.18 12.01 8.50
C THR A 299 -3.93 12.82 8.28
N HIS A 300 -3.27 12.69 7.12
CA HIS A 300 -2.09 13.44 6.74
C HIS A 300 -2.06 13.77 5.24
N LEU A 301 -1.14 14.65 4.83
CA LEU A 301 -0.95 15.06 3.43
C LEU A 301 0.44 14.66 2.88
N ARG A 302 1.18 13.85 3.62
CA ARG A 302 2.54 13.48 3.23
C ARG A 302 2.53 12.29 2.28
N VAL A 303 3.50 12.26 1.38
CA VAL A 303 3.90 11.07 0.67
C VAL A 303 4.92 10.34 1.52
N ILE A 304 4.57 9.15 2.00
CA ILE A 304 5.38 8.33 2.91
C ILE A 304 5.71 7.01 2.18
N PRO A 305 6.82 6.96 1.44
CA PRO A 305 7.13 5.80 0.61
C PRO A 305 7.41 4.53 1.40
N ASP A 306 7.94 4.68 2.60
CA ASP A 306 8.20 3.58 3.52
C ASP A 306 8.35 4.07 4.95
N PHE A 307 8.20 3.17 5.92
CA PHE A 307 8.38 3.46 7.33
C PHE A 307 8.80 2.20 8.10
N CYS A 308 9.44 2.38 9.24
CA CYS A 308 9.88 1.31 10.12
C CYS A 308 10.09 1.81 11.54
N SER A 309 10.38 0.92 12.48
CA SER A 309 10.90 1.27 13.80
C SER A 309 12.42 1.10 13.83
N TRP A 310 13.11 2.03 14.46
CA TRP A 310 14.55 1.96 14.67
C TRP A 310 14.93 2.70 15.96
N ASN A 311 15.73 2.06 16.82
CA ASN A 311 16.16 2.60 18.12
C ASN A 311 15.01 3.14 18.98
N GLY A 312 13.85 2.44 19.00
CA GLY A 312 12.69 2.84 19.77
C GLY A 312 11.89 4.02 19.18
N LEU A 313 12.22 4.46 17.97
CA LEU A 313 11.54 5.52 17.25
C LEU A 313 10.81 4.97 16.04
N LEU A 314 9.65 5.54 15.72
CA LEU A 314 9.02 5.42 14.42
C LEU A 314 9.77 6.31 13.43
N VAL A 315 10.20 5.75 12.31
CA VAL A 315 10.86 6.48 11.23
C VAL A 315 9.96 6.48 10.01
N LEU A 316 9.60 7.67 9.53
CA LEU A 316 8.85 7.86 8.29
C LEU A 316 9.77 8.41 7.21
N ALA A 317 9.86 7.74 6.08
CA ALA A 317 10.44 8.31 4.87
C ALA A 317 9.50 9.36 4.29
N GLY A 318 10.07 10.40 3.70
CA GLY A 318 9.30 11.42 3.00
C GLY A 318 9.95 11.79 1.68
N ASN A 319 9.14 11.88 0.64
CA ASN A 319 9.57 12.46 -0.63
C ASN A 319 9.24 13.94 -0.60
N GLN A 320 10.27 14.77 -0.70
CA GLN A 320 10.14 16.21 -0.59
C GLN A 320 10.67 16.91 -1.82
N VAL A 321 10.09 18.06 -2.09
CA VAL A 321 10.56 18.97 -3.11
C VAL A 321 10.94 20.29 -2.47
N SER A 322 12.15 20.75 -2.68
CA SER A 322 12.61 22.07 -2.27
C SER A 322 12.20 23.11 -3.30
N PRO A 323 11.69 24.29 -2.92
CA PRO A 323 11.18 25.28 -3.87
C PRO A 323 12.31 26.03 -4.60
N VAL A 324 13.25 25.34 -5.20
CA VAL A 324 14.37 25.92 -5.92
C VAL A 324 14.37 25.52 -7.40
N GLY A 325 14.19 26.48 -8.23
CA GLY A 325 14.73 26.61 -9.56
C GLY A 325 14.31 25.63 -10.63
N ASN A 326 13.01 25.47 -10.95
CA ASN A 326 12.66 24.74 -12.14
C ASN A 326 11.27 25.08 -12.67
N LEU A 327 11.18 25.23 -13.98
CA LEU A 327 9.94 25.61 -14.68
C LEU A 327 8.85 24.54 -14.64
N TRP A 328 9.19 23.29 -14.39
CA TRP A 328 8.24 22.17 -14.45
C TRP A 328 7.90 21.61 -13.08
N ASN A 329 8.87 21.60 -12.19
CA ASN A 329 8.66 21.23 -10.80
C ASN A 329 9.05 22.42 -9.94
N VAL A 330 8.24 22.72 -8.97
CA VAL A 330 8.42 23.86 -8.09
C VAL A 330 9.61 23.67 -7.15
N GLY A 331 10.56 22.80 -7.47
CA GLY A 331 11.75 22.63 -6.67
C GLY A 331 12.61 21.43 -7.03
N GLN A 332 13.64 21.22 -6.24
CA GLN A 332 14.55 20.08 -6.36
C GLN A 332 14.05 18.91 -5.50
N PRO A 333 14.04 17.69 -6.05
CA PRO A 333 13.71 16.50 -5.28
C PRO A 333 14.67 16.35 -4.11
N GLN A 334 14.13 16.13 -2.93
CA GLN A 334 14.88 15.82 -1.73
C GLN A 334 14.17 14.67 -1.00
N SER A 335 14.94 13.79 -0.42
CA SER A 335 14.41 12.73 0.42
C SER A 335 14.71 13.05 1.87
N GLY A 336 13.74 12.84 2.74
CA GLY A 336 13.89 13.10 4.15
C GLY A 336 13.41 11.94 5.00
N LEU A 337 13.91 11.91 6.23
CA LEU A 337 13.48 11.01 7.28
C LEU A 337 12.92 11.84 8.45
N TRP A 338 11.76 11.43 8.92
CA TRP A 338 11.19 11.96 10.16
C TRP A 338 11.32 10.89 11.23
N PHE A 339 11.75 11.30 12.42
CA PHE A 339 11.88 10.43 13.59
C PHE A 339 10.95 10.93 14.69
N GLY A 340 10.16 10.04 15.24
CA GLY A 340 9.22 10.33 16.31
C GLY A 340 8.82 9.09 17.08
N LYS A 341 7.89 9.22 18.00
CA LYS A 341 7.27 8.07 18.66
C LYS A 341 6.06 7.61 17.86
N THR A 342 5.73 6.33 17.95
CA THR A 342 4.51 5.79 17.31
C THR A 342 3.26 6.57 17.76
N ASP A 343 3.19 6.93 19.04
CA ASP A 343 2.07 7.69 19.60
C ASP A 343 1.96 9.13 19.08
N ASP A 344 3.02 9.71 18.51
CA ASP A 344 2.96 11.04 17.91
C ASP A 344 1.97 11.09 16.72
N LEU A 345 1.66 9.94 16.11
CA LEU A 345 0.66 9.84 15.04
C LEU A 345 -0.72 10.34 15.49
N TRP A 346 -1.10 10.13 16.75
CA TRP A 346 -2.37 10.63 17.30
C TRP A 346 -2.49 12.15 17.30
N GLN A 347 -1.36 12.86 17.21
CA GLN A 347 -1.30 14.32 17.20
C GLN A 347 -1.34 14.93 15.80
N PHE A 348 -1.26 14.09 14.73
CA PHE A 348 -1.28 14.59 13.34
C PHE A 348 -2.65 15.16 12.95
N GLY A 349 -3.70 14.75 13.61
CA GLY A 349 -5.06 15.23 13.40
C GLY A 349 -6.05 14.07 13.44
N LYS A 350 -7.30 14.41 13.71
CA LYS A 350 -8.37 13.41 13.73
C LYS A 350 -8.51 12.74 12.35
N PRO A 351 -8.80 11.43 12.32
CA PRO A 351 -9.09 10.79 11.06
C PRO A 351 -10.36 11.36 10.44
N LYS A 352 -10.28 11.68 9.16
CA LYS A 352 -11.39 12.11 8.30
C LYS A 352 -11.29 11.39 6.99
N GLY A 353 -12.41 11.16 6.36
CA GLY A 353 -12.38 10.50 5.07
C GLY A 353 -13.75 10.38 4.42
N PHE A 354 -13.74 9.90 3.22
CA PHE A 354 -14.93 9.63 2.44
C PHE A 354 -14.74 8.35 1.62
N GLY A 355 -15.82 7.78 1.19
CA GLY A 355 -15.85 6.58 0.38
C GLY A 355 -17.15 5.84 0.54
N GLY A 356 -17.28 4.71 -0.08
CA GLY A 356 -18.53 3.98 0.01
C GLY A 356 -18.43 2.54 -0.46
N VAL A 357 -19.53 1.86 -0.26
CA VAL A 357 -19.69 0.50 -0.76
C VAL A 357 -19.97 0.50 -2.26
N TRP A 358 -20.64 1.55 -2.76
CA TRP A 358 -21.01 1.72 -4.17
C TRP A 358 -20.89 3.18 -4.61
N TRP A 359 -20.34 3.38 -5.79
CA TRP A 359 -20.39 4.62 -6.53
C TRP A 359 -20.82 4.31 -7.96
N GLU A 360 -22.06 4.64 -8.33
CA GLU A 360 -22.64 4.35 -9.65
C GLU A 360 -22.35 2.89 -10.07
N LYS A 361 -22.62 1.95 -9.17
CA LYS A 361 -22.31 0.53 -9.35
C LYS A 361 -23.58 -0.23 -9.67
N GLN A 362 -23.49 -1.16 -10.65
CA GLN A 362 -24.55 -2.13 -10.88
C GLN A 362 -24.63 -3.06 -9.69
N VAL A 363 -25.76 -3.09 -9.02
CA VAL A 363 -26.03 -3.90 -7.82
C VAL A 363 -27.18 -4.87 -8.08
N MET A 364 -27.17 -5.96 -7.33
CA MET A 364 -28.24 -6.97 -7.37
C MET A 364 -29.07 -6.90 -6.09
N ALA A 365 -30.36 -7.09 -6.24
CA ALA A 365 -31.27 -7.17 -5.10
C ALA A 365 -30.84 -8.25 -4.13
N GLU A 366 -31.01 -7.96 -2.85
CA GLU A 366 -30.74 -8.88 -1.72
C GLU A 366 -29.27 -9.33 -1.59
N GLN A 367 -28.35 -8.77 -2.40
CA GLN A 367 -26.92 -9.01 -2.26
C GLN A 367 -26.26 -7.92 -1.42
N PRO A 368 -25.73 -8.26 -0.23
CA PRO A 368 -25.02 -7.26 0.58
C PRO A 368 -23.72 -6.83 -0.10
N SER A 369 -23.36 -5.57 0.12
CA SER A 369 -22.06 -5.03 -0.28
C SER A 369 -20.92 -5.63 0.51
N ASP A 370 -19.67 -5.35 0.06
CA ASP A 370 -18.50 -5.52 0.92
C ASP A 370 -18.65 -4.66 2.20
N PRO A 371 -18.10 -5.08 3.34
CA PRO A 371 -18.04 -4.26 4.56
C PRO A 371 -17.24 -2.97 4.35
N PHE A 372 -17.79 -1.84 4.80
CA PHE A 372 -17.12 -0.54 4.81
C PHE A 372 -16.81 -0.12 6.25
N LEU A 373 -15.61 0.38 6.50
CA LEU A 373 -15.16 0.76 7.84
C LEU A 373 -15.95 1.97 8.35
N MET A 374 -16.45 1.89 9.58
CA MET A 374 -17.20 2.97 10.21
C MET A 374 -16.62 3.43 11.56
N THR A 375 -15.85 2.60 12.22
CA THR A 375 -15.26 2.93 13.52
C THR A 375 -14.17 4.02 13.42
N GLY A 376 -13.98 4.78 14.49
CA GLY A 376 -12.86 5.72 14.66
C GLY A 376 -13.07 7.10 14.03
N PHE A 377 -14.23 7.40 13.50
CA PHE A 377 -14.61 8.72 12.97
C PHE A 377 -15.71 9.35 13.85
N ASP A 378 -15.72 10.67 13.97
CA ASP A 378 -16.67 11.36 14.87
C ASP A 378 -18.07 11.48 14.26
N ARG A 379 -18.19 12.15 13.12
CA ARG A 379 -19.48 12.35 12.41
C ARG A 379 -19.55 11.53 11.15
N LYS A 380 -20.73 11.02 10.86
CA LYS A 380 -20.95 10.11 9.72
C LYS A 380 -22.21 10.48 8.99
N VAL A 381 -22.08 10.66 7.67
CA VAL A 381 -23.20 10.92 6.76
C VAL A 381 -23.17 9.90 5.63
N LEU A 382 -24.31 9.29 5.35
CA LEU A 382 -24.51 8.38 4.22
C LEU A 382 -25.31 9.08 3.14
N HIS A 383 -24.84 9.02 1.92
CA HIS A 383 -25.49 9.57 0.73
C HIS A 383 -25.99 8.42 -0.16
N LEU A 384 -27.27 8.48 -0.56
CA LEU A 384 -27.95 7.45 -1.31
C LEU A 384 -28.56 8.00 -2.59
N PHE A 385 -28.35 7.26 -3.68
CA PHE A 385 -28.92 7.55 -4.99
C PHE A 385 -29.06 6.26 -5.81
N HIS A 386 -30.02 6.21 -6.75
CA HIS A 386 -30.18 5.12 -7.72
C HIS A 386 -30.84 5.62 -9.02
N ASP A 387 -30.76 4.81 -10.08
CA ASP A 387 -31.32 5.13 -11.41
C ASP A 387 -32.67 4.45 -11.70
N ALA A 388 -33.19 3.64 -10.77
CA ALA A 388 -34.46 2.95 -10.97
C ALA A 388 -35.66 3.96 -11.08
N ASN A 389 -36.64 3.61 -11.85
CA ASN A 389 -37.85 4.42 -12.05
C ASN A 389 -38.91 4.27 -10.94
N THR A 390 -38.60 3.55 -9.87
CA THR A 390 -39.45 3.33 -8.71
C THR A 390 -38.63 3.55 -7.44
N THR A 391 -39.29 3.62 -6.28
CA THR A 391 -38.61 3.68 -4.99
C THR A 391 -37.75 2.40 -4.77
N VAL A 392 -36.54 2.62 -4.29
CA VAL A 392 -35.60 1.55 -3.84
C VAL A 392 -35.39 1.68 -2.34
N GLU A 393 -35.47 0.57 -1.65
CA GLU A 393 -35.14 0.48 -0.22
C GLU A 393 -33.69 0.07 -0.07
N PHE A 394 -32.95 0.87 0.71
CA PHE A 394 -31.57 0.60 1.11
C PHE A 394 -31.58 0.13 2.57
N THR A 395 -31.29 -1.13 2.79
CA THR A 395 -31.15 -1.70 4.13
C THR A 395 -29.71 -1.53 4.60
N ILE A 396 -29.53 -0.84 5.71
CA ILE A 396 -28.24 -0.58 6.36
C ILE A 396 -28.05 -1.62 7.44
N GLU A 397 -27.01 -2.42 7.32
CA GLU A 397 -26.65 -3.42 8.34
C GLU A 397 -25.30 -3.07 8.96
N VAL A 398 -25.17 -3.33 10.24
CA VAL A 398 -24.00 -3.01 11.05
C VAL A 398 -23.47 -4.22 11.79
N ASP A 399 -22.16 -4.27 11.92
CA ASP A 399 -21.44 -5.27 12.72
C ASP A 399 -20.64 -4.53 13.80
N PHE A 400 -21.01 -4.77 15.08
CA PHE A 400 -20.44 -4.06 16.21
C PHE A 400 -19.00 -4.44 16.50
N LEU A 401 -18.67 -5.73 16.33
CA LEU A 401 -17.41 -6.30 16.75
C LEU A 401 -16.45 -6.59 15.58
N GLY A 402 -16.94 -6.54 14.36
CA GLY A 402 -16.17 -6.97 13.19
C GLY A 402 -16.08 -8.49 13.05
N ASP A 403 -16.99 -9.24 13.68
CA ASP A 403 -16.95 -10.70 13.73
C ASP A 403 -17.87 -11.37 12.69
N GLY A 404 -18.52 -10.57 11.86
CA GLY A 404 -19.46 -11.03 10.84
C GLY A 404 -20.90 -11.19 11.36
N THR A 405 -21.19 -10.71 12.57
CA THR A 405 -22.55 -10.73 13.14
C THR A 405 -23.30 -9.46 12.80
N TRP A 406 -24.07 -9.51 11.72
CA TRP A 406 -24.79 -8.36 11.17
C TRP A 406 -26.14 -8.13 11.84
N LYS A 407 -26.48 -6.88 12.07
CA LYS A 407 -27.78 -6.41 12.56
C LYS A 407 -28.30 -5.30 11.65
N VAL A 408 -29.58 -5.34 11.32
CA VAL A 408 -30.24 -4.24 10.61
C VAL A 408 -30.25 -3.02 11.54
N TYR A 409 -29.68 -1.93 11.04
CA TYR A 409 -29.71 -0.61 11.69
C TYR A 409 -30.96 0.15 11.26
N ASP A 410 -31.18 0.28 9.94
CA ASP A 410 -32.29 1.03 9.37
C ASP A 410 -32.57 0.58 7.93
N THR A 411 -33.74 0.93 7.40
CA THR A 411 -34.11 0.78 6.00
C THR A 411 -34.61 2.12 5.46
N ILE A 412 -33.90 2.67 4.49
CA ILE A 412 -34.12 4.00 3.94
C ILE A 412 -34.71 3.89 2.55
N ALA A 413 -35.93 4.41 2.39
CA ALA A 413 -36.61 4.49 1.10
C ALA A 413 -36.08 5.69 0.29
N VAL A 414 -35.55 5.43 -0.89
CA VAL A 414 -35.08 6.46 -1.84
C VAL A 414 -36.04 6.50 -3.04
N PRO A 415 -36.86 7.57 -3.22
CA PRO A 415 -37.74 7.68 -4.37
C PRO A 415 -36.97 7.81 -5.70
N SER A 416 -37.60 7.40 -6.79
CA SER A 416 -37.05 7.53 -8.15
C SER A 416 -36.52 8.93 -8.45
N GLY A 417 -35.28 9.01 -8.94
CA GLY A 417 -34.63 10.26 -9.32
C GLY A 417 -34.33 11.22 -8.15
N LYS A 418 -34.44 10.75 -6.91
CA LYS A 418 -34.17 11.56 -5.74
C LYS A 418 -32.82 11.15 -5.11
N TYR A 419 -32.15 12.15 -4.55
CA TYR A 419 -31.05 12.01 -3.64
C TYR A 419 -31.57 12.05 -2.20
N VAL A 420 -31.09 11.14 -1.36
CA VAL A 420 -31.39 11.09 0.08
C VAL A 420 -30.06 11.01 0.85
N HIS A 421 -29.99 11.66 2.00
CA HIS A 421 -28.89 11.47 2.92
C HIS A 421 -29.41 11.08 4.31
N HIS A 422 -28.57 10.39 5.05
CA HIS A 422 -28.81 9.99 6.44
C HIS A 422 -27.63 10.41 7.30
N GLU A 423 -27.89 11.16 8.35
CA GLU A 423 -26.90 11.52 9.37
C GLU A 423 -27.02 10.53 10.53
N PHE A 424 -25.94 9.86 10.84
CA PHE A 424 -25.91 8.98 12.02
C PHE A 424 -25.87 9.85 13.29
N PRO A 425 -26.51 9.38 14.39
CA PRO A 425 -26.48 10.13 15.65
C PRO A 425 -25.04 10.41 16.12
N ASP A 426 -24.84 11.54 16.77
CA ASP A 426 -23.55 11.86 17.39
C ASP A 426 -23.11 10.75 18.36
N GLY A 427 -21.86 10.34 18.26
CA GLY A 427 -21.32 9.23 19.05
C GLY A 427 -21.67 7.83 18.56
N PHE A 428 -22.50 7.69 17.50
CA PHE A 428 -22.76 6.39 16.91
C PHE A 428 -21.48 5.78 16.35
N SER A 429 -21.15 4.56 16.77
CA SER A 429 -19.97 3.85 16.28
C SER A 429 -20.24 2.35 16.25
N VAL A 430 -19.90 1.77 15.10
CA VAL A 430 -19.89 0.31 14.85
C VAL A 430 -18.60 -0.01 14.09
N HIS A 431 -18.20 -1.27 14.06
CA HIS A 431 -16.96 -1.60 13.37
C HIS A 431 -17.14 -1.52 11.87
N TRP A 432 -18.11 -2.26 11.32
CA TRP A 432 -18.41 -2.31 9.89
C TRP A 432 -19.86 -1.95 9.60
N VAL A 433 -20.07 -1.38 8.42
CA VAL A 433 -21.39 -1.19 7.81
C VAL A 433 -21.41 -1.83 6.43
N ARG A 434 -22.54 -2.41 6.05
CA ARG A 434 -22.82 -2.86 4.69
C ARG A 434 -24.23 -2.44 4.28
N VAL A 435 -24.48 -2.45 2.99
CA VAL A 435 -25.76 -2.01 2.42
C VAL A 435 -26.30 -3.09 1.49
N THR A 436 -27.63 -3.32 1.56
CA THR A 436 -28.37 -4.17 0.64
C THR A 436 -29.48 -3.35 0.00
N VAL A 437 -29.85 -3.66 -1.23
CA VAL A 437 -31.00 -3.03 -1.91
C VAL A 437 -32.04 -4.06 -2.26
N ASN A 438 -33.31 -3.67 -2.32
CA ASN A 438 -34.43 -4.55 -2.68
C ASN A 438 -34.66 -4.66 -4.20
N ARG A 439 -33.85 -4.01 -5.04
CA ARG A 439 -33.98 -4.03 -6.51
C ARG A 439 -32.62 -3.98 -7.21
N ASN A 440 -32.55 -4.63 -8.37
CA ASN A 440 -31.40 -4.51 -9.27
C ASN A 440 -31.38 -3.12 -9.90
N GLY A 441 -30.18 -2.56 -10.11
CA GLY A 441 -30.01 -1.27 -10.78
C GLY A 441 -28.64 -0.67 -10.52
N MET A 442 -28.45 0.55 -11.01
CA MET A 442 -27.28 1.35 -10.67
C MET A 442 -27.52 2.06 -9.35
N ALA A 443 -26.63 1.89 -8.37
CA ALA A 443 -26.79 2.51 -7.06
C ALA A 443 -25.50 3.16 -6.56
N THR A 444 -25.69 4.18 -5.74
CA THR A 444 -24.65 4.85 -4.97
C THR A 444 -25.01 4.79 -3.48
N ALA A 445 -24.08 4.31 -2.67
CA ALA A 445 -24.10 4.39 -1.22
C ALA A 445 -22.70 4.82 -0.75
N TYR A 446 -22.61 6.10 -0.39
CA TYR A 446 -21.35 6.80 -0.18
C TYR A 446 -21.33 7.53 1.16
N PHE A 447 -20.25 7.42 1.90
CA PHE A 447 -20.10 7.97 3.24
C PHE A 447 -19.13 9.15 3.26
N HIS A 448 -19.45 10.16 4.06
CA HIS A 448 -18.51 11.19 4.49
C HIS A 448 -18.34 11.12 6.00
N TYR A 449 -17.08 11.10 6.42
CA TYR A 449 -16.67 11.03 7.82
C TYR A 449 -15.81 12.24 8.19
N THR A 450 -16.17 12.92 9.28
CA THR A 450 -15.44 14.10 9.79
C THR A 450 -15.18 13.98 11.29
#